data_dd2143ab9de3c356a21ec254da45a144
#
_entry.id   dd2143ab9de3c356a21ec254da45a144
#
_cell.length_a   1.000
_cell.length_b   1.000
_cell.length_c   1.000
_cell.angle_alpha   90.00
_cell.angle_beta   90.00
_cell.angle_gamma   90.00
#
_symmetry.space_group_name_H-M   'P 1'
#
loop_
_entity.id
_entity.type
_entity.pdbx_description
1 polymer ?
#
loop_
_entity_poly.entity_id
_entity_poly.type
_entity_poly.pdbx_seq_one_letter_code
_entity_poly.pdbx_strand_id
1 'polypeptide(L)'
;MILGVNELQPDEWDASFGKVYQAHIANGVEMIMAGHIALPHYQQKLNPELADADILPATLADELLNGLLKTQLGFNGAIITDASHMLGMTSAMRREDYVPLAIAAGCDAFLFFNNLEEDFGFMKAGVEKGIIST
;
A
#
# COMPACT_ATOMS: atom_id res chain seq x y z
N MET A 1 4.59 -6.71 17.23
CA MET A 1 4.41 -6.02 15.95
C MET A 1 3.60 -4.76 16.23
N ILE A 2 4.09 -3.58 15.85
CA ILE A 2 3.38 -2.30 16.05
C ILE A 2 2.87 -1.87 14.67
N LEU A 3 1.98 -2.67 14.09
CA LEU A 3 1.24 -2.31 12.90
C LEU A 3 0.00 -1.51 13.30
N GLY A 4 -0.19 -0.34 12.71
CA GLY A 4 -1.45 0.37 12.82
C GLY A 4 -2.54 -0.42 12.08
N VAL A 5 -3.68 -0.63 12.72
CA VAL A 5 -4.77 -1.41 12.15
C VAL A 5 -6.07 -0.60 12.21
N ASN A 6 -6.80 -0.56 11.11
CA ASN A 6 -8.15 -0.05 11.06
C ASN A 6 -9.11 -1.26 10.95
N GLU A 7 -9.86 -1.50 12.03
CA GLU A 7 -10.74 -2.68 12.19
C GLU A 7 -12.15 -2.47 11.64
N LEU A 8 -12.41 -1.39 10.91
CA LEU A 8 -13.72 -1.16 10.32
C LEU A 8 -14.10 -2.27 9.34
N GLN A 9 -15.36 -2.66 9.40
CA GLN A 9 -15.91 -3.54 8.36
C GLN A 9 -15.94 -2.78 7.01
N PRO A 10 -15.91 -3.48 5.87
CA PRO A 10 -15.87 -2.83 4.56
C PRO A 10 -17.00 -1.81 4.31
N ASP A 11 -18.22 -2.11 4.73
CA ASP A 11 -19.37 -1.21 4.60
C ASP A 11 -19.27 0.03 5.50
N GLU A 12 -18.71 -0.12 6.70
CA GLU A 12 -18.43 1.00 7.60
C GLU A 12 -17.33 1.89 7.04
N TRP A 13 -16.28 1.29 6.48
CA TRP A 13 -15.21 2.01 5.81
C TRP A 13 -15.74 2.76 4.59
N ASP A 14 -16.53 2.10 3.74
CA ASP A 14 -17.14 2.70 2.56
C ASP A 14 -18.06 3.88 2.92
N ALA A 15 -18.82 3.76 4.03
CA ALA A 15 -19.72 4.80 4.51
C ALA A 15 -19.03 6.00 5.15
N SER A 16 -17.76 5.88 5.52
CA SER A 16 -16.94 6.90 6.20
C SER A 16 -15.73 7.35 5.36
N PHE A 17 -14.60 6.66 5.49
CA PHE A 17 -13.38 6.97 4.75
C PHE A 17 -13.58 6.90 3.24
N GLY A 18 -14.30 5.89 2.74
CA GLY A 18 -14.59 5.71 1.33
C GLY A 18 -15.24 6.92 0.70
N LYS A 19 -16.18 7.56 1.38
CA LYS A 19 -16.83 8.80 0.91
C LYS A 19 -15.83 9.97 0.78
N VAL A 20 -14.88 10.07 1.70
CA VAL A 20 -13.84 11.11 1.66
C VAL A 20 -12.94 10.89 0.44
N TYR A 21 -12.47 9.66 0.23
CA TYR A 21 -11.69 9.31 -0.96
C TYR A 21 -12.47 9.58 -2.25
N GLN A 22 -13.71 9.11 -2.34
CA GLN A 22 -14.56 9.36 -3.52
C GLN A 22 -14.73 10.86 -3.81
N ALA A 23 -14.96 11.68 -2.78
CA ALA A 23 -15.08 13.12 -2.94
C ALA A 23 -13.79 13.77 -3.47
N HIS A 24 -12.63 13.38 -2.95
CA HIS A 24 -11.34 13.89 -3.44
C HIS A 24 -11.05 13.43 -4.86
N ILE A 25 -11.32 12.17 -5.19
CA ILE A 25 -11.13 11.62 -6.54
C ILE A 25 -12.04 12.35 -7.53
N ALA A 26 -13.32 12.54 -7.19
CA ALA A 26 -14.27 13.28 -8.03
C ALA A 26 -13.90 14.75 -8.24
N ASN A 27 -13.15 15.35 -7.30
CA ASN A 27 -12.62 16.70 -7.39
C ASN A 27 -11.21 16.77 -8.01
N GLY A 28 -10.70 15.68 -8.57
CA GLY A 28 -9.48 15.65 -9.36
C GLY A 28 -8.19 15.65 -8.54
N VAL A 29 -8.17 14.98 -7.36
CA VAL A 29 -6.92 14.76 -6.63
C VAL A 29 -5.93 14.01 -7.52
N GLU A 30 -4.71 14.53 -7.64
CA GLU A 30 -3.70 14.00 -8.56
C GLU A 30 -2.75 13.00 -7.87
N MET A 31 -2.63 13.07 -6.54
CA MET A 31 -1.71 12.23 -5.78
C MET A 31 -2.31 11.82 -4.43
N ILE A 32 -2.15 10.57 -4.06
CA ILE A 32 -2.57 10.02 -2.75
C ILE A 32 -1.38 9.35 -2.08
N MET A 33 -1.21 9.64 -0.79
CA MET A 33 -0.21 8.96 0.05
C MET A 33 -0.84 7.74 0.70
N ALA A 34 -0.29 6.57 0.45
CA ALA A 34 -0.67 5.32 1.10
C ALA A 34 -0.05 5.23 2.50
N GLY A 35 -0.89 5.07 3.52
CA GLY A 35 -0.44 4.94 4.91
C GLY A 35 0.05 3.54 5.25
N HIS A 36 0.90 3.44 6.29
CA HIS A 36 1.37 2.16 6.83
C HIS A 36 0.36 1.58 7.84
N ILE A 37 -0.89 1.48 7.42
CA ILE A 37 -2.03 1.01 8.22
C ILE A 37 -2.67 -0.16 7.48
N ALA A 38 -2.92 -1.27 8.18
CA ALA A 38 -3.65 -2.40 7.62
C ALA A 38 -5.17 -2.21 7.73
N LEU A 39 -5.90 -2.76 6.76
CA LEU A 39 -7.37 -2.87 6.76
C LEU A 39 -7.75 -4.36 6.60
N PRO A 40 -7.63 -5.17 7.65
CA PRO A 40 -7.76 -6.63 7.54
C PRO A 40 -9.05 -7.08 6.88
N HIS A 41 -10.18 -6.56 7.36
CA HIS A 41 -11.49 -6.95 6.85
C HIS A 41 -11.71 -6.55 5.38
N TYR A 42 -11.14 -5.42 4.97
CA TYR A 42 -11.23 -4.99 3.57
C TYR A 42 -10.31 -5.82 2.65
N GLN A 43 -9.09 -6.11 3.11
CA GLN A 43 -8.14 -6.96 2.38
C GLN A 43 -8.73 -8.36 2.19
N GLN A 44 -9.29 -8.98 3.24
CA GLN A 44 -9.93 -10.29 3.17
C GLN A 44 -11.24 -10.30 2.36
N LYS A 45 -11.98 -9.18 2.30
CA LYS A 45 -13.12 -9.04 1.37
C LYS A 45 -12.67 -9.14 -0.09
N LEU A 46 -11.52 -8.52 -0.41
CA LEU A 46 -10.97 -8.51 -1.78
C LEU A 46 -10.21 -9.79 -2.12
N ASN A 47 -9.61 -10.41 -1.12
CA ASN A 47 -8.87 -11.66 -1.23
C ASN A 47 -9.29 -12.61 -0.09
N PRO A 48 -10.36 -13.42 -0.27
CA PRO A 48 -10.87 -14.29 0.79
C PRO A 48 -9.90 -15.40 1.24
N GLU A 49 -8.84 -15.65 0.49
CA GLU A 49 -7.81 -16.64 0.85
C GLU A 49 -6.68 -16.02 1.70
N LEU A 50 -6.69 -14.71 1.90
CA LEU A 50 -5.65 -14.01 2.66
C LEU A 50 -5.73 -14.39 4.15
N ALA A 51 -4.69 -15.04 4.65
CA ALA A 51 -4.61 -15.39 6.06
C ALA A 51 -4.29 -14.15 6.92
N ASP A 52 -4.71 -14.16 8.19
CA ASP A 52 -4.43 -13.06 9.13
C ASP A 52 -2.93 -12.76 9.28
N ALA A 53 -2.10 -13.79 9.16
CA ALA A 53 -0.64 -13.64 9.24
C ALA A 53 -0.02 -12.92 8.03
N ASP A 54 -0.71 -12.88 6.91
CA ASP A 54 -0.26 -12.30 5.64
C ASP A 54 -0.81 -10.88 5.41
N ILE A 55 -1.57 -10.35 6.36
CA ILE A 55 -2.09 -8.99 6.30
C ILE A 55 -0.95 -7.98 6.42
N LEU A 56 -0.85 -7.12 5.42
CA LEU A 56 0.18 -6.10 5.29
C LEU A 56 -0.42 -4.69 5.42
N PRO A 57 0.41 -3.68 5.76
CA PRO A 57 -0.03 -2.28 5.69
C PRO A 57 -0.42 -1.91 4.26
N ALA A 58 -1.32 -0.93 4.10
CA ALA A 58 -1.86 -0.54 2.80
C ALA A 58 -0.78 -0.23 1.75
N THR A 59 0.33 0.35 2.16
CA THR A 59 1.50 0.62 1.30
C THR A 59 2.09 -0.62 0.62
N LEU A 60 1.87 -1.81 1.20
CA LEU A 60 2.41 -3.09 0.72
C LEU A 60 1.30 -4.04 0.24
N ALA A 61 0.05 -3.61 0.26
CA ALA A 61 -1.12 -4.45 0.00
C ALA A 61 -1.71 -4.16 -1.39
N ASP A 62 -1.52 -5.07 -2.33
CA ASP A 62 -2.10 -5.01 -3.68
C ASP A 62 -3.62 -4.90 -3.64
N GLU A 63 -4.27 -5.61 -2.73
CA GLU A 63 -5.72 -5.57 -2.53
C GLU A 63 -6.21 -4.15 -2.29
N LEU A 64 -5.46 -3.35 -1.52
CA LEU A 64 -5.87 -1.99 -1.16
C LEU A 64 -5.47 -0.96 -2.22
N LEU A 65 -4.28 -1.07 -2.81
CA LEU A 65 -3.82 -0.10 -3.79
C LEU A 65 -4.42 -0.33 -5.18
N ASN A 66 -4.33 -1.54 -5.70
CA ASN A 66 -4.89 -1.86 -7.01
C ASN A 66 -6.38 -2.26 -6.90
N GLY A 67 -6.76 -3.08 -5.94
CA GLY A 67 -8.13 -3.54 -5.77
C GLY A 67 -9.09 -2.44 -5.32
N LEU A 68 -8.85 -1.83 -4.16
CA LEU A 68 -9.74 -0.80 -3.62
C LEU A 68 -9.53 0.56 -4.31
N LEU A 69 -8.32 1.13 -4.22
CA LEU A 69 -8.08 2.52 -4.60
C LEU A 69 -8.18 2.72 -6.13
N LYS A 70 -7.45 1.93 -6.92
CA LYS A 70 -7.46 2.09 -8.39
C LYS A 70 -8.72 1.51 -9.02
N THR A 71 -9.13 0.30 -8.64
CA THR A 71 -10.24 -0.40 -9.32
C THR A 71 -11.61 0.02 -8.80
N GLN A 72 -11.88 -0.09 -7.49
CA GLN A 72 -13.22 0.20 -6.96
C GLN A 72 -13.50 1.70 -6.86
N LEU A 73 -12.53 2.50 -6.38
CA LEU A 73 -12.70 3.95 -6.24
C LEU A 73 -12.36 4.72 -7.52
N GLY A 74 -11.75 4.09 -8.52
CA GLY A 74 -11.44 4.68 -9.81
C GLY A 74 -10.32 5.72 -9.78
N PHE A 75 -9.41 5.67 -8.80
CA PHE A 75 -8.28 6.59 -8.74
C PHE A 75 -7.27 6.32 -9.86
N ASN A 76 -6.94 7.35 -10.62
CA ASN A 76 -6.01 7.26 -11.76
C ASN A 76 -4.84 8.26 -11.64
N GLY A 77 -4.53 8.72 -10.43
CA GLY A 77 -3.38 9.57 -10.14
C GLY A 77 -2.20 8.78 -9.60
N ALA A 78 -1.16 9.48 -9.14
CA ALA A 78 0.03 8.89 -8.55
C ALA A 78 -0.22 8.43 -7.10
N ILE A 79 0.30 7.26 -6.75
CA ILE A 79 0.31 6.76 -5.37
C ILE A 79 1.74 6.83 -4.83
N ILE A 80 1.92 7.52 -3.70
CA ILE A 80 3.21 7.58 -3.02
C ILE A 80 3.14 6.83 -1.68
N THR A 81 4.26 6.28 -1.23
CA THR A 81 4.32 5.70 0.11
C THR A 81 4.30 6.80 1.17
N ASP A 82 3.91 6.48 2.39
CA ASP A 82 4.31 7.25 3.57
C ASP A 82 5.80 7.01 3.87
N ALA A 83 6.36 7.69 4.87
CA ALA A 83 7.78 7.65 5.17
C ALA A 83 8.28 6.24 5.54
N SER A 84 9.24 5.74 4.78
CA SER A 84 9.75 4.36 4.89
C SER A 84 10.42 4.02 6.23
N HIS A 85 10.76 5.03 7.02
CA HIS A 85 11.37 4.87 8.35
C HIS A 85 10.36 4.63 9.47
N MET A 86 9.07 4.79 9.20
CA MET A 86 8.02 4.60 10.20
C MET A 86 7.93 3.14 10.64
N LEU A 87 7.61 2.93 11.92
CA LEU A 87 7.48 1.60 12.51
C LEU A 87 6.47 0.72 11.80
N GLY A 88 5.38 1.29 11.26
CA GLY A 88 4.39 0.54 10.49
C GLY A 88 4.96 -0.15 9.26
N MET A 89 6.03 0.38 8.67
CA MET A 89 6.75 -0.25 7.57
C MET A 89 7.87 -1.16 8.06
N THR A 90 8.76 -0.63 8.92
CA THR A 90 9.98 -1.33 9.34
C THR A 90 9.72 -2.54 10.24
N SER A 91 8.54 -2.61 10.88
CA SER A 91 8.13 -3.78 11.66
C SER A 91 7.47 -4.87 10.82
N ALA A 92 7.03 -4.56 9.61
CA ALA A 92 6.36 -5.53 8.74
C ALA A 92 7.36 -6.52 8.14
N MET A 93 8.47 -6.01 7.57
CA MET A 93 9.52 -6.82 6.98
C MET A 93 10.82 -6.03 6.83
N ARG A 94 11.88 -6.69 6.32
CA ARG A 94 13.18 -6.04 6.09
C ARG A 94 13.11 -5.07 4.91
N ARG A 95 13.99 -4.06 4.92
CA ARG A 95 14.04 -3.02 3.89
C ARG A 95 14.21 -3.57 2.48
N GLU A 96 15.09 -4.53 2.32
CA GLU A 96 15.36 -5.20 1.04
C GLU A 96 14.11 -5.90 0.44
N ASP A 97 13.14 -6.25 1.30
CA ASP A 97 11.91 -6.90 0.90
C ASP A 97 10.79 -5.88 0.66
N TYR A 98 10.60 -4.90 1.57
CA TYR A 98 9.49 -3.96 1.42
C TYR A 98 9.71 -2.88 0.35
N VAL A 99 10.95 -2.50 0.03
CA VAL A 99 11.22 -1.50 -1.00
C VAL A 99 10.70 -1.95 -2.38
N PRO A 100 11.06 -3.12 -2.90
CA PRO A 100 10.48 -3.60 -4.16
C PRO A 100 8.99 -3.94 -4.03
N LEU A 101 8.54 -4.43 -2.87
CA LEU A 101 7.15 -4.82 -2.67
C LEU A 101 6.20 -3.61 -2.70
N ALA A 102 6.60 -2.44 -2.16
CA ALA A 102 5.78 -1.23 -2.22
C ALA A 102 5.47 -0.81 -3.67
N ILE A 103 6.45 -0.90 -4.55
CA ILE A 103 6.28 -0.62 -5.98
C ILE A 103 5.40 -1.70 -6.62
N ALA A 104 5.67 -2.97 -6.34
CA ALA A 104 4.88 -4.09 -6.86
C ALA A 104 3.42 -4.04 -6.42
N ALA A 105 3.14 -3.59 -5.19
CA ALA A 105 1.80 -3.42 -4.65
C ALA A 105 1.02 -2.27 -5.29
N GLY A 106 1.68 -1.36 -6.03
CA GLY A 106 1.00 -0.31 -6.77
C GLY A 106 1.40 1.13 -6.44
N CYS A 107 2.42 1.35 -5.59
CA CYS A 107 2.99 2.68 -5.40
C CYS A 107 3.83 3.10 -6.61
N ASP A 108 3.70 4.36 -7.02
CA ASP A 108 4.46 4.94 -8.13
C ASP A 108 5.73 5.64 -7.66
N ALA A 109 5.79 6.03 -6.37
CA ALA A 109 6.97 6.65 -5.77
C ALA A 109 7.17 6.17 -4.32
N PHE A 110 8.44 6.04 -3.93
CA PHE A 110 8.86 5.58 -2.62
C PHE A 110 9.47 6.71 -1.79
N LEU A 111 8.94 6.97 -0.60
CA LEU A 111 9.41 7.96 0.36
C LEU A 111 9.91 7.29 1.65
N PHE A 112 11.04 7.56 2.15
CA PHE A 112 12.22 8.25 1.69
C PHE A 112 13.31 7.20 1.56
N PHE A 113 14.30 7.38 0.70
CA PHE A 113 15.44 6.48 0.69
C PHE A 113 16.36 6.75 1.91
N ASN A 114 16.99 5.69 2.42
CA ASN A 114 18.06 5.79 3.41
C ASN A 114 19.41 6.01 2.73
N ASN A 115 19.67 5.17 1.76
CA ASN A 115 20.81 5.23 0.88
C ASN A 115 20.29 4.98 -0.54
N LEU A 116 20.49 5.96 -1.42
CA LEU A 116 19.92 5.92 -2.77
C LEU A 116 20.45 4.71 -3.58
N GLU A 117 21.74 4.41 -3.49
CA GLU A 117 22.35 3.31 -4.24
C GLU A 117 21.85 1.95 -3.73
N GLU A 118 21.72 1.81 -2.41
CA GLU A 118 21.24 0.58 -1.78
C GLU A 118 19.76 0.34 -2.11
N ASP A 119 18.89 1.34 -1.91
CA ASP A 119 17.46 1.22 -2.19
C ASP A 119 17.18 1.00 -3.67
N PHE A 120 17.92 1.66 -4.56
CA PHE A 120 17.87 1.40 -6.00
C PHE A 120 18.33 -0.03 -6.34
N GLY A 121 19.35 -0.52 -5.63
CA GLY A 121 19.80 -1.91 -5.73
C GLY A 121 18.70 -2.91 -5.35
N PHE A 122 17.91 -2.64 -4.29
CA PHE A 122 16.77 -3.46 -3.90
C PHE A 122 15.66 -3.45 -4.95
N MET A 123 15.33 -2.30 -5.52
CA MET A 123 14.35 -2.20 -6.61
C MET A 123 14.80 -2.98 -7.85
N LYS A 124 16.06 -2.84 -8.24
CA LYS A 124 16.64 -3.59 -9.38
C LYS A 124 16.58 -5.10 -9.13
N ALA A 125 16.98 -5.54 -7.95
CA ALA A 125 16.87 -6.95 -7.56
C ALA A 125 15.39 -7.43 -7.56
N GLY A 126 14.45 -6.56 -7.21
CA GLY A 126 13.01 -6.83 -7.28
C GLY A 126 12.53 -7.11 -8.71
N VAL A 127 13.04 -6.36 -9.69
CA VAL A 127 12.76 -6.63 -11.12
C VAL A 127 13.38 -7.95 -11.56
N GLU A 128 14.66 -8.19 -11.23
CA GLU A 128 15.39 -9.42 -11.57
C GLU A 128 14.72 -10.68 -10.99
N LYS A 129 14.14 -10.58 -9.80
CA LYS A 129 13.38 -11.66 -9.12
C LYS A 129 11.92 -11.77 -9.58
N GLY A 130 11.44 -10.88 -10.44
CA GLY A 130 10.04 -10.86 -10.88
C GLY A 130 9.04 -10.39 -9.83
N ILE A 131 9.48 -9.71 -8.77
CA ILE A 131 8.61 -9.06 -7.77
C ILE A 131 7.96 -7.82 -8.40
N ILE A 132 8.74 -7.01 -9.10
CA ILE A 132 8.26 -5.86 -9.87
C ILE A 132 8.10 -6.33 -11.32
N SER A 133 6.89 -6.20 -11.87
CA SER A 133 6.62 -6.48 -13.28
C SER A 133 7.16 -5.36 -14.18
N THR A 134 7.67 -5.72 -15.35
CA THR A 134 8.13 -4.78 -16.40
C THR A 134 7.11 -4.66 -17.51
#